data_3c1a759ffb06b7b8da728e43107fc03a
#
_entry.id   3c1a759ffb06b7b8da728e43107fc03a
#
_cell.length_a   1.000
_cell.length_b   1.000
_cell.length_c   1.000
_cell.angle_alpha   90.00
_cell.angle_beta   90.00
_cell.angle_gamma   90.00
#
_symmetry.space_group_name_H-M   'P 1'
#
loop_
_entity.id
_entity.type
_entity.pdbx_description
1 polymer ?
#
loop_
_entity_poly.entity_id
_entity_poly.type
_entity_poly.pdbx_seq_one_letter_code
_entity_poly.pdbx_strand_id
1 'polypeptide(L)'
;VLAVSDRCDQRCVHCDIWRGEGSRPSLTRAERLAVVEEALAGGADEALLTGGEPLLSADLWPVAERLRQGGAKLMLATNGMLLDRHAARVASLFDEVYVSLDGGEPSTHDRLRGASAHARLRVGMEALRERTPRPRLVARSVLHAQNLGELEGIVSGARVLGFDQVSFLALDASSDAFGGRPESRASLVPTPLQLCRFEEAIAGLEAAGVLGSGFVLETAAKLRGIAAHLGGGAKAFTRPECDAPWWSMVVEADGGVRPCFFHAPVGNARDGLRPLRDSSAYREALARIEGPNPTCERCVCPKRRAAGVLHRLTA
;
A
#
# COMPACT_ATOMS: atom_id res chain seq x y z
N VAL A 1 2.92 3.73 -9.01
CA VAL A 1 3.12 2.46 -8.26
C VAL A 1 3.48 1.36 -9.23
N LEU A 2 4.50 0.57 -8.94
CA LEU A 2 4.94 -0.53 -9.80
C LEU A 2 5.08 -1.82 -8.98
N ALA A 3 4.32 -2.85 -9.34
CA ALA A 3 4.48 -4.18 -8.81
C ALA A 3 5.61 -4.91 -9.57
N VAL A 4 6.70 -5.21 -8.87
CA VAL A 4 7.88 -5.87 -9.48
C VAL A 4 7.82 -7.40 -9.42
N SER A 5 6.83 -7.97 -8.73
CA SER A 5 6.64 -9.41 -8.57
C SER A 5 5.19 -9.72 -8.19
N ASP A 6 4.67 -10.85 -8.66
CA ASP A 6 3.45 -11.49 -8.17
C ASP A 6 3.74 -12.60 -7.12
N ARG A 7 5.03 -12.91 -6.88
CA ARG A 7 5.48 -13.92 -5.92
C ARG A 7 5.52 -13.35 -4.51
N CYS A 8 5.12 -14.16 -3.54
CA CYS A 8 5.19 -13.80 -2.12
C CYS A 8 5.55 -15.04 -1.28
N ASP A 9 6.41 -14.85 -0.28
CA ASP A 9 6.78 -15.88 0.70
C ASP A 9 5.83 -15.93 1.91
N GLN A 10 4.85 -15.00 1.98
CA GLN A 10 3.79 -15.00 2.98
C GLN A 10 2.42 -15.37 2.38
N ARG A 11 1.54 -15.88 3.24
CA ARG A 11 0.16 -16.27 2.91
C ARG A 11 -0.83 -15.56 3.81
N CYS A 12 -0.76 -14.22 3.79
CA CYS A 12 -1.57 -13.37 4.67
C CYS A 12 -3.06 -13.62 4.47
N VAL A 13 -3.82 -13.61 5.57
CA VAL A 13 -5.26 -13.91 5.58
C VAL A 13 -6.10 -12.90 4.78
N HIS A 14 -5.61 -11.68 4.62
CA HIS A 14 -6.30 -10.56 3.95
C HIS A 14 -5.82 -10.30 2.51
N CYS A 15 -4.93 -11.14 1.96
CA CYS A 15 -4.32 -10.94 0.65
C CYS A 15 -4.34 -12.24 -0.15
N ASP A 16 -4.68 -12.18 -1.43
CA ASP A 16 -4.75 -13.33 -2.32
C ASP A 16 -3.71 -13.27 -3.47
N ILE A 17 -2.80 -12.30 -3.48
CA ILE A 17 -1.76 -12.18 -4.53
C ILE A 17 -0.97 -13.48 -4.65
N TRP A 18 -0.58 -14.09 -3.53
CA TRP A 18 0.17 -15.35 -3.49
C TRP A 18 -0.58 -16.55 -4.11
N ARG A 19 -1.93 -16.48 -4.21
CA ARG A 19 -2.76 -17.51 -4.85
C ARG A 19 -2.75 -17.40 -6.38
N GLY A 20 -2.42 -16.22 -6.89
CA GLY A 20 -2.35 -15.92 -8.32
C GLY A 20 -0.94 -16.05 -8.91
N GLU A 21 0.06 -16.44 -8.11
CA GLU A 21 1.45 -16.56 -8.57
C GLU A 21 1.54 -17.40 -9.87
N GLY A 22 2.13 -16.80 -10.90
CA GLY A 22 2.32 -17.46 -12.20
C GLY A 22 1.04 -17.67 -13.03
N SER A 23 -0.12 -17.21 -12.58
CA SER A 23 -1.39 -17.35 -13.33
C SER A 23 -1.42 -16.53 -14.63
N ARG A 24 -0.61 -15.47 -14.70
CA ARG A 24 -0.41 -14.61 -15.88
C ARG A 24 1.08 -14.36 -16.09
N PRO A 25 1.54 -14.19 -17.34
CA PRO A 25 2.93 -13.86 -17.62
C PRO A 25 3.29 -12.50 -17.02
N SER A 26 4.18 -12.47 -16.05
CA SER A 26 4.73 -11.25 -15.49
C SER A 26 5.54 -10.48 -16.53
N LEU A 27 5.65 -9.16 -16.35
CA LEU A 27 6.57 -8.34 -17.15
C LEU A 27 8.00 -8.88 -17.00
N THR A 28 8.71 -8.93 -18.11
CA THR A 28 10.16 -9.17 -18.11
C THR A 28 10.91 -7.97 -17.53
N ARG A 29 12.18 -8.16 -17.17
CA ARG A 29 13.04 -7.03 -16.74
C ARG A 29 13.08 -5.91 -17.78
N ALA A 30 13.20 -6.25 -19.06
CA ALA A 30 13.26 -5.28 -20.13
C ALA A 30 11.97 -4.46 -20.22
N GLU A 31 10.81 -5.12 -20.14
CA GLU A 31 9.50 -4.45 -20.13
C GLU A 31 9.33 -3.55 -18.89
N ARG A 32 9.76 -4.00 -17.69
CA ARG A 32 9.72 -3.16 -16.48
C ARG A 32 10.60 -1.91 -16.62
N LEU A 33 11.79 -2.06 -17.17
CA LEU A 33 12.67 -0.92 -17.43
C LEU A 33 12.09 0.02 -18.48
N ALA A 34 11.44 -0.48 -19.53
CA ALA A 34 10.71 0.36 -20.50
C ALA A 34 9.58 1.16 -19.82
N VAL A 35 8.81 0.52 -18.94
CA VAL A 35 7.79 1.20 -18.11
C VAL A 35 8.41 2.32 -17.25
N VAL A 36 9.58 2.08 -16.68
CA VAL A 36 10.31 3.08 -15.88
C VAL A 36 10.75 4.25 -16.75
N GLU A 37 11.31 3.98 -17.95
CA GLU A 37 11.72 5.04 -18.88
C GLU A 37 10.53 5.93 -19.30
N GLU A 38 9.41 5.33 -19.64
CA GLU A 38 8.21 6.07 -20.00
C GLU A 38 7.65 6.87 -18.81
N ALA A 39 7.66 6.29 -17.60
CA ALA A 39 7.23 7.01 -16.42
C ALA A 39 8.11 8.22 -16.11
N LEU A 40 9.45 8.07 -16.19
CA LEU A 40 10.40 9.17 -16.02
C LEU A 40 10.24 10.24 -17.10
N ALA A 41 10.11 9.83 -18.35
CA ALA A 41 9.84 10.74 -19.46
C ALA A 41 8.50 11.49 -19.30
N GLY A 42 7.51 10.84 -18.66
CA GLY A 42 6.23 11.43 -18.26
C GLY A 42 6.29 12.31 -17.01
N GLY A 43 7.47 12.52 -16.41
CA GLY A 43 7.68 13.39 -15.26
C GLY A 43 7.37 12.73 -13.92
N ALA A 44 7.44 11.41 -13.82
CA ALA A 44 7.28 10.72 -12.54
C ALA A 44 8.42 11.10 -11.58
N ASP A 45 8.05 11.69 -10.46
CA ASP A 45 8.94 12.19 -9.40
C ASP A 45 8.89 11.33 -8.12
N GLU A 46 7.93 10.39 -8.05
CA GLU A 46 7.81 9.43 -6.96
C GLU A 46 7.44 8.04 -7.49
N ALA A 47 8.00 7.00 -6.88
CA ALA A 47 7.64 5.63 -7.18
C ALA A 47 7.53 4.76 -5.93
N LEU A 48 6.40 4.04 -5.78
CA LEU A 48 6.24 2.98 -4.79
C LEU A 48 6.47 1.64 -5.49
N LEU A 49 7.53 0.93 -5.10
CA LEU A 49 7.80 -0.43 -5.54
C LEU A 49 7.15 -1.43 -4.58
N THR A 50 6.38 -2.36 -5.14
CA THR A 50 5.57 -3.31 -4.39
C THR A 50 5.40 -4.61 -5.20
N GLY A 51 4.37 -5.40 -4.89
CA GLY A 51 4.00 -6.63 -5.58
C GLY A 51 3.41 -7.64 -4.61
N GLY A 52 3.76 -8.92 -4.76
CA GLY A 52 3.65 -9.87 -3.66
C GLY A 52 4.69 -9.51 -2.60
N GLU A 53 5.92 -10.00 -2.75
CA GLU A 53 7.06 -9.49 -1.98
C GLU A 53 8.16 -9.01 -2.94
N PRO A 54 8.42 -7.70 -3.01
CA PRO A 54 9.39 -7.15 -3.95
C PRO A 54 10.82 -7.61 -3.69
N LEU A 55 11.21 -7.87 -2.43
CA LEU A 55 12.55 -8.32 -2.08
C LEU A 55 12.88 -9.74 -2.58
N LEU A 56 11.89 -10.51 -3.03
CA LEU A 56 12.09 -11.78 -3.74
C LEU A 56 12.51 -11.57 -5.20
N SER A 57 12.26 -10.40 -5.77
CA SER A 57 12.50 -10.14 -7.19
C SER A 57 13.91 -9.60 -7.44
N ALA A 58 14.69 -10.27 -8.27
CA ALA A 58 15.97 -9.75 -8.73
C ALA A 58 15.82 -8.46 -9.57
N ASP A 59 14.63 -8.23 -10.13
CA ASP A 59 14.33 -7.05 -10.96
C ASP A 59 14.05 -5.80 -10.13
N LEU A 60 13.79 -5.93 -8.82
CA LEU A 60 13.62 -4.79 -7.93
C LEU A 60 14.79 -3.82 -8.02
N TRP A 61 15.99 -4.36 -8.05
CA TRP A 61 17.21 -3.54 -7.93
C TRP A 61 17.49 -2.70 -9.18
N PRO A 62 17.55 -3.26 -10.40
CA PRO A 62 17.77 -2.43 -11.58
C PRO A 62 16.64 -1.43 -11.82
N VAL A 63 15.40 -1.76 -11.45
CA VAL A 63 14.25 -0.85 -11.49
C VAL A 63 14.45 0.31 -10.51
N ALA A 64 14.79 0.02 -9.24
CA ALA A 64 15.03 1.05 -8.24
C ALA A 64 16.23 1.94 -8.59
N GLU A 65 17.34 1.34 -9.02
CA GLU A 65 18.53 2.08 -9.45
C GLU A 65 18.22 3.03 -10.61
N ARG A 66 17.46 2.57 -11.59
CA ARG A 66 17.10 3.41 -12.74
C ARG A 66 16.16 4.56 -12.37
N LEU A 67 15.17 4.30 -11.52
CA LEU A 67 14.28 5.35 -10.99
C LEU A 67 15.07 6.39 -10.18
N ARG A 68 16.01 5.94 -9.32
CA ARG A 68 16.88 6.81 -8.54
C ARG A 68 17.76 7.70 -9.42
N GLN A 69 18.36 7.14 -10.47
CA GLN A 69 19.11 7.89 -11.48
C GLN A 69 18.28 8.95 -12.19
N GLY A 70 16.97 8.67 -12.38
CA GLY A 70 16.00 9.62 -12.91
C GLY A 70 15.54 10.70 -11.92
N GLY A 71 16.04 10.67 -10.68
CA GLY A 71 15.72 11.67 -9.65
C GLY A 71 14.40 11.40 -8.89
N ALA A 72 13.78 10.25 -9.07
CA ALA A 72 12.54 9.92 -8.38
C ALA A 72 12.79 9.62 -6.90
N LYS A 73 11.87 10.05 -6.04
CA LYS A 73 11.75 9.62 -4.65
C LYS A 73 11.23 8.19 -4.61
N LEU A 74 11.92 7.30 -3.90
CA LEU A 74 11.59 5.89 -3.89
C LEU A 74 10.99 5.43 -2.57
N MET A 75 9.88 4.71 -2.69
CA MET A 75 9.22 4.03 -1.59
C MET A 75 9.19 2.52 -1.86
N LEU A 76 9.37 1.74 -0.81
CA LEU A 76 9.25 0.27 -0.84
C LEU A 76 8.11 -0.18 0.05
N ALA A 77 7.25 -1.08 -0.42
CA ALA A 77 6.30 -1.79 0.43
C ALA A 77 6.72 -3.27 0.53
N THR A 78 7.04 -3.73 1.73
CA THR A 78 7.56 -5.08 1.97
C THR A 78 6.92 -5.73 3.19
N ASN A 79 6.88 -7.05 3.21
CA ASN A 79 6.46 -7.82 4.37
C ASN A 79 7.55 -7.92 5.47
N GLY A 80 8.77 -7.48 5.18
CA GLY A 80 9.88 -7.44 6.13
C GLY A 80 10.69 -8.73 6.30
N MET A 81 10.25 -9.85 5.70
CA MET A 81 10.88 -11.17 5.90
C MET A 81 12.33 -11.27 5.40
N LEU A 82 12.72 -10.41 4.48
CA LEU A 82 14.04 -10.42 3.83
C LEU A 82 14.84 -9.14 4.07
N LEU A 83 14.37 -8.25 4.95
CA LEU A 83 15.05 -6.98 5.21
C LEU A 83 16.48 -7.16 5.75
N ASP A 84 16.72 -8.15 6.60
CA ASP A 84 18.03 -8.50 7.14
C ASP A 84 19.07 -8.73 6.03
N ARG A 85 18.66 -9.45 4.98
CA ARG A 85 19.52 -9.79 3.84
C ARG A 85 19.79 -8.62 2.90
N HIS A 86 18.87 -7.66 2.86
CA HIS A 86 18.89 -6.57 1.88
C HIS A 86 19.05 -5.18 2.50
N ALA A 87 19.27 -5.08 3.82
CA ALA A 87 19.27 -3.83 4.58
C ALA A 87 20.19 -2.76 3.97
N ALA A 88 21.40 -3.12 3.57
CA ALA A 88 22.34 -2.17 2.98
C ALA A 88 21.82 -1.58 1.66
N ARG A 89 21.26 -2.43 0.80
CA ARG A 89 20.77 -2.01 -0.52
C ARG A 89 19.47 -1.22 -0.40
N VAL A 90 18.59 -1.64 0.51
CA VAL A 90 17.36 -0.89 0.84
C VAL A 90 17.73 0.50 1.38
N ALA A 91 18.66 0.58 2.32
CA ALA A 91 19.08 1.85 2.91
C ALA A 91 19.70 2.81 1.88
N SER A 92 20.40 2.29 0.87
CA SER A 92 21.06 3.13 -0.15
C SER A 92 20.11 3.64 -1.23
N LEU A 93 18.99 2.95 -1.49
CA LEU A 93 18.13 3.25 -2.64
C LEU A 93 16.81 3.91 -2.26
N PHE A 94 16.22 3.57 -1.10
CA PHE A 94 14.87 3.99 -0.76
C PHE A 94 14.86 5.14 0.24
N ASP A 95 13.96 6.08 0.05
CA ASP A 95 13.71 7.21 0.94
C ASP A 95 12.74 6.84 2.07
N GLU A 96 11.85 5.89 1.79
CA GLU A 96 10.81 5.43 2.72
C GLU A 96 10.52 3.95 2.54
N VAL A 97 10.33 3.23 3.63
CA VAL A 97 9.98 1.80 3.60
C VAL A 97 8.74 1.57 4.44
N TYR A 98 7.68 1.13 3.79
CA TYR A 98 6.47 0.63 4.43
C TYR A 98 6.68 -0.85 4.75
N VAL A 99 6.72 -1.19 6.02
CA VAL A 99 6.89 -2.56 6.47
C VAL A 99 5.63 -3.02 7.16
N SER A 100 5.15 -4.19 6.79
CA SER A 100 3.90 -4.72 7.28
C SER A 100 3.96 -5.08 8.77
N LEU A 101 3.01 -4.59 9.56
CA LEU A 101 2.82 -4.92 10.98
C LEU A 101 1.32 -5.00 11.29
N ASP A 102 0.74 -6.21 11.37
CA ASP A 102 -0.70 -6.43 11.53
C ASP A 102 -1.11 -6.95 12.91
N GLY A 103 -0.20 -7.07 13.85
CA GLY A 103 -0.50 -7.43 15.24
C GLY A 103 0.32 -6.61 16.22
N GLY A 104 -0.28 -6.22 17.33
CA GLY A 104 0.41 -5.64 18.48
C GLY A 104 1.22 -6.71 19.22
N GLU A 105 0.68 -7.93 19.25
CA GLU A 105 1.33 -9.09 19.80
C GLU A 105 1.99 -9.94 18.69
N PRO A 106 3.18 -10.53 18.96
CA PRO A 106 3.85 -11.43 18.01
C PRO A 106 2.95 -12.56 17.52
N SER A 107 2.16 -13.17 18.40
CA SER A 107 1.26 -14.26 18.07
C SER A 107 0.15 -13.86 17.10
N THR A 108 -0.38 -12.66 17.22
CA THR A 108 -1.37 -12.13 16.29
C THR A 108 -0.74 -11.83 14.93
N HIS A 109 0.43 -11.19 14.91
CA HIS A 109 1.14 -10.93 13.67
C HIS A 109 1.43 -12.25 12.92
N ASP A 110 1.96 -13.25 13.62
CA ASP A 110 2.28 -14.56 13.04
C ASP A 110 1.04 -15.31 12.54
N ARG A 111 -0.08 -15.24 13.29
CA ARG A 111 -1.35 -15.84 12.86
C ARG A 111 -1.87 -15.23 11.56
N LEU A 112 -1.70 -13.92 11.38
CA LEU A 112 -2.22 -13.19 10.22
C LEU A 112 -1.30 -13.30 8.98
N ARG A 113 0.01 -13.42 9.20
CA ARG A 113 1.01 -13.35 8.11
C ARG A 113 1.81 -14.62 7.90
N GLY A 114 1.88 -15.50 8.87
CA GLY A 114 2.61 -16.76 8.81
C GLY A 114 3.59 -16.92 9.96
N ALA A 115 3.94 -18.16 10.26
CA ALA A 115 4.80 -18.52 11.38
C ALA A 115 6.15 -17.78 11.35
N SER A 116 6.56 -17.28 12.50
CA SER A 116 7.82 -16.54 12.71
C SER A 116 7.95 -15.22 11.95
N ALA A 117 6.85 -14.68 11.40
CA ALA A 117 6.87 -13.42 10.65
C ALA A 117 7.32 -12.25 11.55
N HIS A 118 6.83 -12.18 12.80
CA HIS A 118 7.23 -11.14 13.75
C HIS A 118 8.72 -11.22 14.13
N ALA A 119 9.24 -12.41 14.39
CA ALA A 119 10.65 -12.59 14.75
C ALA A 119 11.58 -12.18 13.60
N ARG A 120 11.22 -12.54 12.36
CA ARG A 120 11.96 -12.15 11.15
C ARG A 120 11.88 -10.64 10.90
N LEU A 121 10.70 -10.05 11.07
CA LEU A 121 10.51 -8.61 10.99
C LEU A 121 11.44 -7.88 11.97
N ARG A 122 11.50 -8.31 13.24
CA ARG A 122 12.36 -7.71 14.26
C ARG A 122 13.84 -7.69 13.83
N VAL A 123 14.37 -8.82 13.35
CA VAL A 123 15.75 -8.91 12.86
C VAL A 123 15.99 -7.98 11.67
N GLY A 124 15.03 -7.92 10.73
CA GLY A 124 15.10 -7.02 9.57
C GLY A 124 15.08 -5.55 9.97
N MET A 125 14.26 -5.18 10.95
CA MET A 125 14.19 -3.80 11.48
C MET A 125 15.49 -3.41 12.20
N GLU A 126 16.06 -4.29 13.01
CA GLU A 126 17.36 -4.08 13.65
C GLU A 126 18.45 -3.81 12.60
N ALA A 127 18.57 -4.69 11.59
CA ALA A 127 19.55 -4.57 10.52
C ALA A 127 19.41 -3.26 9.71
N LEU A 128 18.18 -2.79 9.50
CA LEU A 128 17.93 -1.58 8.72
C LEU A 128 18.16 -0.30 9.55
N ARG A 129 17.83 -0.33 10.84
CA ARG A 129 18.05 0.80 11.77
C ARG A 129 19.53 1.11 12.02
N GLU A 130 20.40 0.13 11.91
CA GLU A 130 21.87 0.29 12.04
C GLU A 130 22.51 1.02 10.84
N ARG A 131 21.77 1.25 9.76
CA ARG A 131 22.29 1.91 8.57
C ARG A 131 22.27 3.44 8.71
N THR A 132 23.31 4.09 8.11
CA THR A 132 23.41 5.55 8.04
C THR A 132 23.94 5.95 6.66
N PRO A 133 23.21 6.72 5.85
CA PRO A 133 21.79 7.09 6.08
C PRO A 133 20.85 5.88 6.02
N ARG A 134 19.63 6.03 6.57
CA ARG A 134 18.57 5.04 6.45
C ARG A 134 17.27 5.68 5.95
N PRO A 135 16.38 4.91 5.32
CA PRO A 135 15.06 5.38 4.93
C PRO A 135 14.19 5.67 6.16
N ARG A 136 13.13 6.44 5.98
CA ARG A 136 12.04 6.53 6.94
C ARG A 136 11.30 5.18 7.00
N LEU A 137 11.08 4.66 8.18
CA LEU A 137 10.46 3.36 8.43
C LEU A 137 9.03 3.55 8.91
N VAL A 138 8.07 3.09 8.13
CA VAL A 138 6.64 3.22 8.42
C VAL A 138 6.03 1.83 8.61
N ALA A 139 5.52 1.54 9.80
CA ALA A 139 4.70 0.34 9.99
C ALA A 139 3.39 0.51 9.21
N ARG A 140 3.00 -0.48 8.43
CA ARG A 140 1.74 -0.50 7.68
C ARG A 140 0.87 -1.64 8.14
N SER A 141 -0.31 -1.33 8.69
CA SER A 141 -1.28 -2.32 9.15
C SER A 141 -2.57 -2.27 8.33
N VAL A 142 -3.07 -3.44 7.94
CA VAL A 142 -4.41 -3.59 7.36
C VAL A 142 -5.38 -4.02 8.46
N LEU A 143 -6.33 -3.14 8.78
CA LEU A 143 -7.30 -3.36 9.85
C LEU A 143 -8.50 -4.19 9.37
N HIS A 144 -8.81 -5.22 10.15
CA HIS A 144 -9.93 -6.14 9.92
C HIS A 144 -10.38 -6.83 11.23
N ALA A 145 -11.40 -7.67 11.19
CA ALA A 145 -11.99 -8.30 12.37
C ALA A 145 -10.98 -8.98 13.33
N GLN A 146 -9.86 -9.49 12.81
CA GLN A 146 -8.92 -10.27 13.63
C GLN A 146 -7.80 -9.44 14.29
N ASN A 147 -7.69 -8.14 13.98
CA ASN A 147 -6.70 -7.25 14.62
C ASN A 147 -7.24 -5.88 15.02
N LEU A 148 -8.49 -5.59 14.73
CA LEU A 148 -9.10 -4.29 15.03
C LEU A 148 -9.05 -3.94 16.53
N GLY A 149 -9.11 -4.96 17.40
CA GLY A 149 -8.97 -4.81 18.85
C GLY A 149 -7.55 -4.57 19.36
N GLU A 150 -6.55 -4.61 18.47
CA GLU A 150 -5.14 -4.41 18.84
C GLU A 150 -4.58 -3.05 18.38
N LEU A 151 -5.44 -2.06 18.10
CA LEU A 151 -4.99 -0.76 17.59
C LEU A 151 -3.88 -0.14 18.45
N GLU A 152 -4.09 -0.08 19.78
CA GLU A 152 -3.09 0.46 20.73
C GLU A 152 -1.84 -0.41 20.79
N GLY A 153 -2.02 -1.74 20.76
CA GLY A 153 -0.93 -2.71 20.74
C GLY A 153 -0.06 -2.58 19.50
N ILE A 154 -0.67 -2.37 18.30
CA ILE A 154 0.07 -2.14 17.04
C ILE A 154 0.87 -0.84 17.13
N VAL A 155 0.29 0.24 17.66
CA VAL A 155 1.00 1.52 17.86
C VAL A 155 2.18 1.34 18.80
N SER A 156 2.00 0.64 19.92
CA SER A 156 3.05 0.37 20.91
C SER A 156 4.12 -0.56 20.34
N GLY A 157 3.73 -1.63 19.66
CA GLY A 157 4.64 -2.57 18.98
C GLY A 157 5.49 -1.90 17.91
N ALA A 158 4.90 -0.99 17.14
CA ALA A 158 5.64 -0.20 16.16
C ALA A 158 6.72 0.67 16.82
N ARG A 159 6.44 1.29 17.99
CA ARG A 159 7.45 2.05 18.77
C ARG A 159 8.57 1.15 19.24
N VAL A 160 8.24 -0.02 19.82
CA VAL A 160 9.22 -0.98 20.34
C VAL A 160 10.11 -1.52 19.22
N LEU A 161 9.56 -1.80 18.05
CA LEU A 161 10.32 -2.22 16.87
C LEU A 161 11.15 -1.09 16.23
N GLY A 162 10.94 0.15 16.67
CA GLY A 162 11.72 1.31 16.23
C GLY A 162 11.31 1.85 14.86
N PHE A 163 10.04 1.76 14.53
CA PHE A 163 9.48 2.50 13.42
C PHE A 163 9.47 4.00 13.71
N ASP A 164 9.60 4.81 12.68
CA ASP A 164 9.46 6.27 12.75
C ASP A 164 7.97 6.67 12.79
N GLN A 165 7.12 5.89 12.13
CA GLN A 165 5.68 6.15 12.05
C GLN A 165 4.89 4.85 11.89
N VAL A 166 3.57 4.93 12.14
CA VAL A 166 2.62 3.85 11.85
C VAL A 166 1.45 4.38 11.03
N SER A 167 0.96 3.57 10.10
CA SER A 167 -0.14 3.90 9.20
C SER A 167 -1.12 2.74 9.09
N PHE A 168 -2.40 3.06 9.02
CA PHE A 168 -3.49 2.11 8.99
C PHE A 168 -4.27 2.17 7.68
N LEU A 169 -4.58 1.02 7.14
CA LEU A 169 -5.45 0.82 5.98
C LEU A 169 -6.68 0.00 6.40
N ALA A 170 -7.80 0.24 5.74
CA ALA A 170 -8.94 -0.67 5.85
C ALA A 170 -8.75 -1.91 4.98
N LEU A 171 -9.25 -3.05 5.42
CA LEU A 171 -9.43 -4.22 4.58
C LEU A 171 -10.26 -3.84 3.34
N ASP A 172 -9.79 -4.20 2.17
CA ASP A 172 -10.60 -4.19 0.95
C ASP A 172 -11.26 -5.57 0.77
N ALA A 173 -12.55 -5.64 1.00
CA ALA A 173 -13.38 -6.84 0.82
C ALA A 173 -14.34 -6.71 -0.37
N SER A 174 -14.17 -5.72 -1.24
CA SER A 174 -15.14 -5.39 -2.29
C SER A 174 -14.56 -5.32 -3.70
N SER A 175 -13.26 -5.07 -3.87
CA SER A 175 -12.65 -4.96 -5.18
C SER A 175 -11.81 -6.19 -5.56
N ASP A 176 -11.39 -6.25 -6.81
CA ASP A 176 -10.47 -7.26 -7.34
C ASP A 176 -8.98 -6.92 -7.08
N ALA A 177 -8.70 -5.86 -6.35
CA ALA A 177 -7.35 -5.56 -5.87
C ALA A 177 -6.79 -6.67 -4.95
N PHE A 178 -5.48 -6.72 -4.81
CA PHE A 178 -4.81 -7.67 -3.92
C PHE A 178 -5.11 -9.15 -4.20
N GLY A 179 -5.26 -9.51 -5.49
CA GLY A 179 -5.44 -10.88 -5.95
C GLY A 179 -6.87 -11.26 -6.37
N GLY A 180 -7.81 -10.30 -6.35
CA GLY A 180 -9.10 -10.46 -7.02
C GLY A 180 -10.06 -11.46 -6.39
N ARG A 181 -10.00 -11.69 -5.07
CA ARG A 181 -10.88 -12.66 -4.36
C ARG A 181 -11.55 -12.04 -3.14
N PRO A 182 -12.46 -11.07 -3.32
CA PRO A 182 -13.11 -10.40 -2.19
C PRO A 182 -13.90 -11.36 -1.29
N GLU A 183 -14.46 -12.43 -1.84
CA GLU A 183 -15.19 -13.47 -1.09
C GLU A 183 -14.33 -14.20 -0.06
N SER A 184 -13.03 -14.35 -0.29
CA SER A 184 -12.11 -14.96 0.68
C SER A 184 -11.93 -14.11 1.94
N ARG A 185 -12.29 -12.83 1.87
CA ARG A 185 -12.13 -11.83 2.94
C ARG A 185 -13.41 -11.55 3.71
N ALA A 186 -14.53 -12.16 3.34
CA ALA A 186 -15.81 -11.92 3.99
C ALA A 186 -15.79 -12.20 5.52
N SER A 187 -15.05 -13.22 5.95
CA SER A 187 -14.86 -13.57 7.37
C SER A 187 -13.98 -12.57 8.15
N LEU A 188 -13.35 -11.64 7.46
CA LEU A 188 -12.51 -10.59 8.06
C LEU A 188 -13.28 -9.27 8.26
N VAL A 189 -14.54 -9.21 7.87
CA VAL A 189 -15.39 -8.05 8.13
C VAL A 189 -15.77 -8.03 9.61
N PRO A 190 -15.56 -6.91 10.34
CA PRO A 190 -15.84 -6.82 11.76
C PRO A 190 -17.33 -6.87 12.09
N THR A 191 -17.63 -7.41 13.26
CA THR A 191 -18.95 -7.33 13.88
C THR A 191 -19.22 -5.92 14.44
N PRO A 192 -20.49 -5.53 14.66
CA PRO A 192 -20.81 -4.24 15.29
C PRO A 192 -20.13 -4.04 16.65
N LEU A 193 -20.01 -5.09 17.47
CA LEU A 193 -19.34 -5.02 18.76
C LEU A 193 -17.84 -4.73 18.62
N GLN A 194 -17.18 -5.33 17.64
CA GLN A 194 -15.76 -5.05 17.35
C GLN A 194 -15.57 -3.61 16.88
N LEU A 195 -16.49 -3.07 16.09
CA LEU A 195 -16.46 -1.68 15.67
C LEU A 195 -16.66 -0.71 16.84
N CYS A 196 -17.59 -0.98 17.77
CA CYS A 196 -17.73 -0.18 19.00
C CYS A 196 -16.44 -0.13 19.81
N ARG A 197 -15.79 -1.28 20.04
CA ARG A 197 -14.50 -1.35 20.75
C ARG A 197 -13.38 -0.62 20.02
N PHE A 198 -13.40 -0.64 18.70
CA PHE A 198 -12.43 0.10 17.89
C PHE A 198 -12.63 1.61 18.04
N GLU A 199 -13.86 2.10 18.07
CA GLU A 199 -14.18 3.51 18.35
C GLU A 199 -13.70 3.93 19.75
N GLU A 200 -13.86 3.07 20.77
CA GLU A 200 -13.33 3.30 22.12
C GLU A 200 -11.80 3.42 22.10
N ALA A 201 -11.11 2.53 21.39
CA ALA A 201 -9.65 2.58 21.25
C ALA A 201 -9.18 3.87 20.52
N ILE A 202 -9.91 4.30 19.47
CA ILE A 202 -9.64 5.58 18.80
C ILE A 202 -9.76 6.75 19.79
N ALA A 203 -10.84 6.79 20.58
CA ALA A 203 -11.05 7.82 21.57
C ALA A 203 -9.95 7.82 22.66
N GLY A 204 -9.50 6.63 23.10
CA GLY A 204 -8.38 6.48 24.02
C GLY A 204 -7.07 7.06 23.47
N LEU A 205 -6.70 6.71 22.24
CA LEU A 205 -5.50 7.25 21.59
C LEU A 205 -5.58 8.77 21.34
N GLU A 206 -6.77 9.27 21.04
CA GLU A 206 -7.01 10.70 20.85
C GLU A 206 -6.85 11.45 22.19
N ALA A 207 -7.47 10.97 23.27
CA ALA A 207 -7.36 11.54 24.60
C ALA A 207 -5.93 11.49 25.15
N ALA A 208 -5.18 10.43 24.83
CA ALA A 208 -3.76 10.31 25.18
C ALA A 208 -2.82 11.17 24.30
N GLY A 209 -3.33 11.95 23.34
CA GLY A 209 -2.53 12.78 22.44
C GLY A 209 -1.65 11.99 21.47
N VAL A 210 -1.90 10.70 21.29
CA VAL A 210 -1.13 9.84 20.36
C VAL A 210 -1.48 10.15 18.91
N LEU A 211 -2.78 10.37 18.65
CA LEU A 211 -3.24 10.86 17.34
C LEU A 211 -2.92 12.36 17.25
N GLY A 212 -2.19 12.73 16.21
CA GLY A 212 -1.69 14.11 16.04
C GLY A 212 -0.24 14.33 16.52
N SER A 213 0.37 13.35 17.18
CA SER A 213 1.79 13.40 17.56
C SER A 213 2.77 13.31 16.37
N GLY A 214 2.27 12.97 15.18
CA GLY A 214 3.07 12.70 13.98
C GLY A 214 3.59 11.26 13.91
N PHE A 215 3.45 10.45 14.97
CA PHE A 215 3.81 9.04 14.93
C PHE A 215 2.74 8.19 14.25
N VAL A 216 1.46 8.39 14.57
CA VAL A 216 0.33 7.81 13.82
C VAL A 216 -0.01 8.76 12.69
N LEU A 217 0.01 8.26 11.45
CA LEU A 217 -0.23 9.08 10.26
C LEU A 217 -1.71 9.45 10.10
N GLU A 218 -2.60 8.62 10.62
CA GLU A 218 -4.03 8.83 10.55
C GLU A 218 -4.52 9.76 11.67
N THR A 219 -5.44 10.64 11.30
CA THR A 219 -6.24 11.40 12.27
C THR A 219 -7.35 10.51 12.85
N ALA A 220 -7.91 10.89 14.01
CA ALA A 220 -9.08 10.22 14.57
C ALA A 220 -10.25 10.17 13.56
N ALA A 221 -10.48 11.24 12.82
CA ALA A 221 -11.50 11.28 11.77
C ALA A 221 -11.27 10.23 10.68
N LYS A 222 -10.01 10.03 10.25
CA LYS A 222 -9.70 9.00 9.26
C LYS A 222 -9.85 7.59 9.82
N LEU A 223 -9.46 7.34 11.07
CA LEU A 223 -9.67 6.04 11.73
C LEU A 223 -11.16 5.72 11.88
N ARG A 224 -12.00 6.72 12.26
CA ARG A 224 -13.47 6.57 12.26
C ARG A 224 -14.02 6.32 10.85
N GLY A 225 -13.42 6.95 9.82
CA GLY A 225 -13.72 6.62 8.43
C GLY A 225 -13.42 5.15 8.10
N ILE A 226 -12.31 4.59 8.59
CA ILE A 226 -11.99 3.15 8.45
C ILE A 226 -13.06 2.29 9.15
N ALA A 227 -13.48 2.64 10.37
CA ALA A 227 -14.57 1.95 11.08
C ALA A 227 -15.86 1.92 10.26
N ALA A 228 -16.27 3.07 9.74
CA ALA A 228 -17.47 3.19 8.91
C ALA A 228 -17.36 2.39 7.59
N HIS A 229 -16.19 2.41 6.95
CA HIS A 229 -15.92 1.59 5.76
C HIS A 229 -16.09 0.10 6.05
N LEU A 230 -15.48 -0.39 7.11
CA LEU A 230 -15.53 -1.79 7.53
C LEU A 230 -16.96 -2.21 7.98
N GLY A 231 -17.73 -1.29 8.58
CA GLY A 231 -19.11 -1.54 9.01
C GLY A 231 -20.15 -1.50 7.90
N GLY A 232 -19.76 -1.25 6.66
CA GLY A 232 -20.71 -1.22 5.52
C GLY A 232 -21.61 0.02 5.48
N GLY A 233 -21.43 0.99 6.38
CA GLY A 233 -22.26 2.19 6.51
C GLY A 233 -22.08 3.19 5.38
N ALA A 234 -22.86 3.07 4.30
CA ALA A 234 -22.84 4.03 3.19
C ALA A 234 -23.21 5.46 3.58
N LYS A 235 -23.97 5.64 4.66
CA LYS A 235 -24.45 6.97 5.12
C LYS A 235 -23.44 7.78 5.92
N ALA A 236 -22.31 7.18 6.31
CA ALA A 236 -21.30 7.84 7.16
C ALA A 236 -20.20 8.57 6.37
N PHE A 237 -20.22 8.48 5.03
CA PHE A 237 -19.19 9.05 4.18
C PHE A 237 -19.68 10.25 3.38
N THR A 238 -18.99 11.36 3.52
CA THR A 238 -18.86 12.31 2.42
C THR A 238 -17.75 11.76 1.52
N ARG A 239 -18.02 11.63 0.22
CA ARG A 239 -17.00 11.23 -0.76
C ARG A 239 -15.72 12.05 -0.53
N PRO A 240 -14.58 11.41 -0.26
CA PRO A 240 -13.35 12.15 -0.01
C PRO A 240 -12.84 12.78 -1.30
N GLU A 241 -12.28 13.96 -1.19
CA GLU A 241 -11.59 14.60 -2.31
C GLU A 241 -10.29 13.85 -2.62
N CYS A 242 -10.20 13.32 -3.83
CA CYS A 242 -9.05 12.54 -4.32
C CYS A 242 -8.76 12.92 -5.76
N ASP A 243 -7.50 13.23 -6.07
CA ASP A 243 -7.04 13.50 -7.42
C ASP A 243 -5.98 12.48 -7.91
N ALA A 244 -5.70 11.44 -7.13
CA ALA A 244 -4.70 10.44 -7.46
C ALA A 244 -4.81 9.87 -8.89
N PRO A 245 -6.00 9.51 -9.43
CA PRO A 245 -6.12 8.95 -10.77
C PRO A 245 -5.64 9.86 -11.91
N TRP A 246 -5.54 11.17 -11.66
CA TRP A 246 -5.11 12.14 -12.67
C TRP A 246 -3.60 12.34 -12.72
N TRP A 247 -2.87 11.97 -11.66
CA TRP A 247 -1.41 12.16 -11.60
C TRP A 247 -0.63 10.88 -11.24
N SER A 248 -1.32 9.79 -10.92
CA SER A 248 -0.66 8.52 -10.61
C SER A 248 -1.31 7.37 -11.38
N MET A 249 -0.58 6.27 -11.51
CA MET A 249 -1.11 5.01 -12.01
C MET A 249 -0.48 3.83 -11.29
N VAL A 250 -1.14 2.68 -11.34
CA VAL A 250 -0.66 1.41 -10.82
C VAL A 250 -0.36 0.51 -12.00
N VAL A 251 0.87 0.00 -12.05
CA VAL A 251 1.27 -1.05 -13.01
C VAL A 251 1.44 -2.34 -12.24
N GLU A 252 0.64 -3.33 -12.55
CA GLU A 252 0.67 -4.65 -11.93
C GLU A 252 1.82 -5.51 -12.46
N ALA A 253 2.12 -6.62 -11.79
CA ALA A 253 3.24 -7.48 -12.17
C ALA A 253 3.10 -8.08 -13.58
N ASP A 254 1.87 -8.33 -14.05
CA ASP A 254 1.53 -8.80 -15.40
C ASP A 254 1.45 -7.67 -16.46
N GLY A 255 1.68 -6.43 -16.02
CA GLY A 255 1.62 -5.24 -16.87
C GLY A 255 0.24 -4.55 -16.89
N GLY A 256 -0.77 -5.08 -16.20
CA GLY A 256 -2.07 -4.41 -16.08
C GLY A 256 -1.91 -2.97 -15.54
N VAL A 257 -2.52 -1.99 -16.20
CA VAL A 257 -2.44 -0.57 -15.81
C VAL A 257 -3.78 -0.13 -15.26
N ARG A 258 -3.78 0.39 -14.02
CA ARG A 258 -4.97 0.93 -13.34
C ARG A 258 -4.79 2.41 -13.01
N PRO A 259 -5.82 3.24 -13.13
CA PRO A 259 -5.78 4.63 -12.65
C PRO A 259 -5.77 4.70 -11.12
N CYS A 260 -6.26 3.67 -10.44
CA CYS A 260 -6.26 3.49 -8.98
C CYS A 260 -6.32 2.00 -8.64
N PHE A 261 -5.77 1.58 -7.51
CA PHE A 261 -5.80 0.19 -7.04
C PHE A 261 -7.19 -0.47 -7.08
N PHE A 262 -8.21 0.29 -6.72
CA PHE A 262 -9.58 -0.21 -6.53
C PHE A 262 -10.44 -0.18 -7.81
N HIS A 263 -9.88 0.27 -8.94
CA HIS A 263 -10.58 0.28 -10.23
C HIS A 263 -9.96 -0.74 -11.18
N ALA A 264 -10.78 -1.24 -12.10
CA ALA A 264 -10.35 -2.22 -13.09
C ALA A 264 -9.18 -1.71 -13.96
N PRO A 265 -8.29 -2.59 -14.45
CA PRO A 265 -7.24 -2.20 -15.37
C PRO A 265 -7.84 -1.68 -16.68
N VAL A 266 -7.21 -0.68 -17.26
CA VAL A 266 -7.64 -0.01 -18.50
C VAL A 266 -6.84 -0.44 -19.72
N GLY A 267 -5.78 -1.23 -19.53
CA GLY A 267 -4.91 -1.73 -20.58
C GLY A 267 -3.68 -2.40 -19.99
N ASN A 268 -2.66 -2.61 -20.82
CA ASN A 268 -1.42 -3.25 -20.42
C ASN A 268 -0.22 -2.35 -20.74
N ALA A 269 0.75 -2.28 -19.84
CA ALA A 269 1.95 -1.47 -19.98
C ALA A 269 2.83 -1.86 -21.19
N ARG A 270 2.65 -3.07 -21.73
CA ARG A 270 3.29 -3.48 -22.99
C ARG A 270 2.86 -2.65 -24.22
N ASP A 271 1.68 -2.03 -24.12
CA ASP A 271 1.17 -1.13 -25.16
C ASP A 271 1.70 0.31 -25.02
N GLY A 272 2.55 0.56 -24.00
CA GLY A 272 3.09 1.86 -23.64
C GLY A 272 2.20 2.64 -22.69
N LEU A 273 2.81 3.33 -21.70
CA LEU A 273 2.05 4.10 -20.69
C LEU A 273 1.43 5.37 -21.29
N ARG A 274 2.16 6.05 -22.20
CA ARG A 274 1.66 7.28 -22.83
C ARG A 274 0.48 7.00 -23.75
N PRO A 275 0.53 6.04 -24.71
CA PRO A 275 -0.64 5.68 -25.52
C PRO A 275 -1.85 5.27 -24.66
N LEU A 276 -1.64 4.51 -23.59
CA LEU A 276 -2.72 4.12 -22.68
C LEU A 276 -3.37 5.34 -22.02
N ARG A 277 -2.57 6.27 -21.49
CA ARG A 277 -3.07 7.49 -20.85
C ARG A 277 -3.89 8.34 -21.79
N ASP A 278 -3.50 8.40 -23.05
CA ASP A 278 -4.17 9.16 -24.09
C ASP A 278 -5.36 8.40 -24.73
N SER A 279 -5.62 7.15 -24.31
CA SER A 279 -6.67 6.30 -24.86
C SER A 279 -8.08 6.72 -24.41
N SER A 280 -9.10 6.34 -25.18
CA SER A 280 -10.50 6.50 -24.78
C SER A 280 -10.82 5.70 -23.52
N ALA A 281 -10.28 4.49 -23.40
CA ALA A 281 -10.47 3.62 -22.24
C ALA A 281 -10.00 4.28 -20.93
N TYR A 282 -8.86 4.97 -20.94
CA TYR A 282 -8.36 5.68 -19.77
C TYR A 282 -9.25 6.88 -19.43
N ARG A 283 -9.62 7.69 -20.42
CA ARG A 283 -10.54 8.83 -20.24
C ARG A 283 -11.90 8.40 -19.71
N GLU A 284 -12.47 7.32 -20.23
CA GLU A 284 -13.73 6.76 -19.75
C GLU A 284 -13.61 6.25 -18.30
N ALA A 285 -12.47 5.63 -17.93
CA ALA A 285 -12.20 5.23 -16.56
C ALA A 285 -12.14 6.43 -15.61
N LEU A 286 -11.46 7.52 -16.01
CA LEU A 286 -11.45 8.77 -15.24
C LEU A 286 -12.84 9.37 -15.09
N ALA A 287 -13.63 9.42 -16.15
CA ALA A 287 -15.02 9.91 -16.10
C ALA A 287 -15.90 9.08 -15.14
N ARG A 288 -15.73 7.74 -15.14
CA ARG A 288 -16.41 6.87 -14.16
C ARG A 288 -15.95 7.12 -12.73
N ILE A 289 -14.67 7.42 -12.52
CA ILE A 289 -14.10 7.74 -11.20
C ILE A 289 -14.62 9.11 -10.73
N GLU A 290 -14.74 10.08 -11.62
CA GLU A 290 -15.25 11.43 -11.31
C GLU A 290 -16.72 11.41 -10.94
N GLY A 291 -17.51 10.61 -11.64
CA GLY A 291 -18.94 10.41 -11.40
C GLY A 291 -19.26 9.68 -10.08
N PRO A 292 -20.53 9.57 -9.73
CA PRO A 292 -20.96 8.76 -8.59
C PRO A 292 -20.51 7.31 -8.76
N ASN A 293 -19.75 6.79 -7.79
CA ASN A 293 -19.40 5.36 -7.77
C ASN A 293 -19.14 4.89 -6.34
N PRO A 294 -19.59 3.67 -5.98
CA PRO A 294 -19.51 3.15 -4.61
C PRO A 294 -18.08 3.01 -4.10
N THR A 295 -17.12 2.74 -4.99
CA THR A 295 -15.69 2.57 -4.62
C THR A 295 -15.11 3.87 -4.09
N CYS A 296 -15.31 4.98 -4.79
CA CYS A 296 -14.79 6.28 -4.38
C CYS A 296 -15.61 6.89 -3.23
N GLU A 297 -16.93 6.66 -3.19
CA GLU A 297 -17.79 7.15 -2.11
C GLU A 297 -17.44 6.57 -0.75
N ARG A 298 -16.87 5.36 -0.71
CA ARG A 298 -16.43 4.67 0.51
C ARG A 298 -14.91 4.63 0.68
N CYS A 299 -14.16 5.36 -0.14
CA CYS A 299 -12.71 5.32 -0.11
C CYS A 299 -12.15 5.95 1.18
N VAL A 300 -11.25 5.24 1.85
CA VAL A 300 -10.51 5.70 3.02
C VAL A 300 -9.02 5.93 2.75
N CYS A 301 -8.62 5.89 1.48
CA CYS A 301 -7.24 6.09 1.03
C CYS A 301 -7.11 7.28 0.05
N PRO A 302 -7.87 8.39 0.21
CA PRO A 302 -7.78 9.49 -0.73
C PRO A 302 -6.37 10.09 -0.72
N LYS A 303 -5.90 10.50 -1.89
CA LYS A 303 -4.67 11.30 -2.02
C LYS A 303 -4.99 12.57 -2.79
N ARG A 304 -4.43 13.67 -2.34
CA ARG A 304 -4.41 14.96 -3.04
C ARG A 304 -2.97 15.41 -3.20
N ARG A 305 -2.64 15.86 -4.39
CA ARG A 305 -1.40 16.58 -4.62
C ARG A 305 -1.58 18.02 -4.16
N ALA A 306 -0.57 18.62 -3.52
CA ALA A 306 -0.62 20.01 -3.10
C ALA A 306 -0.83 20.92 -4.31
N ALA A 307 -1.71 21.91 -4.17
CA ALA A 307 -1.97 22.89 -5.22
C ALA A 307 -0.64 23.57 -5.64
N GLY A 308 -0.30 23.51 -6.93
CA GLY A 308 0.95 24.03 -7.50
C GLY A 308 1.80 23.01 -8.28
N VAL A 309 1.52 21.72 -8.13
CA VAL A 309 2.28 20.65 -8.82
C VAL A 309 1.57 20.13 -10.09
N LEU A 310 0.33 20.53 -10.32
CA LEU A 310 -0.51 20.06 -11.45
C LEU A 310 -0.08 20.54 -12.85
N HIS A 311 0.88 21.46 -12.96
CA HIS A 311 1.15 22.13 -14.26
C HIS A 311 2.07 21.37 -15.23
N ARG A 312 2.59 20.18 -14.91
CA ARG A 312 3.52 19.46 -15.82
C ARG A 312 2.94 18.26 -16.58
N LEU A 313 1.68 17.92 -16.37
CA LEU A 313 1.10 16.72 -16.98
C LEU A 313 -0.01 17.00 -18.01
N THR A 314 -0.27 18.26 -18.35
CA THR A 314 -1.29 18.66 -19.33
C THR A 314 -0.70 19.35 -20.59
N ALA A 315 0.61 19.29 -20.81
CA ALA A 315 1.26 19.76 -22.03
C ALA A 315 1.74 18.59 -22.89
#